data_34ca70d9252beab423b10946dfb28c5a
#
_entry.id   34ca70d9252beab423b10946dfb28c5a
#
_cell.length_a   1.000
_cell.length_b   1.000
_cell.length_c   1.000
_cell.angle_alpha   90.00
_cell.angle_beta   90.00
_cell.angle_gamma   90.00
#
_symmetry.space_group_name_H-M   'P 1'
#
loop_
_entity.id
_entity.type
_entity.pdbx_description
1 polymer ?
#
loop_
_entity_poly.entity_id
_entity_poly.type
_entity_poly.pdbx_seq_one_letter_code
_entity_poly.pdbx_strand_id
1 'polypeptide(L)'
;MHIAWLGKKSPFCGNVTYGREVTNSLLDRDYQVSFLHFSSEKPTVSDWPDFYDEITLPRLYSSQVYTIPTLKSSRVLQDKLRELKPDLVHASLPLSPLDFLLPEICESLDLPLVATFHPAFDSKIRNLISSTQLLTYQLHAPFLANYDKVIIFSTSQRDFLVKLGVPEEKLAIIPNGVDINKYCPGPSNIKAQYNADCLFIYLGRIMPEKNVESLLKAWKKTNLGGRCKLLIVGDGPLTPSLKPFYGEEDGIIWLGFIGDENKRIEILRGVDGFILPSLVEGLSISLLEAMACGVACLATDVGADGEVLKGAGIVLDTKGLITQLKTLLPVLRDHPELTTILGQKARQRVLESYSLSKNIDHLQLVYQEVLAQKQSSLSYFH
;
A
#
# COMPACT_ATOMS: atom_id res chain seq x y z
N MET A 1 9.28 -16.50 18.42
CA MET A 1 9.60 -16.79 17.00
C MET A 1 10.42 -15.65 16.45
N HIS A 2 11.53 -15.98 15.77
CA HIS A 2 12.44 -15.01 15.16
C HIS A 2 12.23 -14.94 13.64
N ILE A 3 11.91 -13.76 13.13
CA ILE A 3 11.64 -13.52 11.72
C ILE A 3 12.76 -12.66 11.12
N ALA A 4 13.35 -13.12 10.03
CA ALA A 4 14.18 -12.28 9.18
C ALA A 4 13.29 -11.57 8.15
N TRP A 5 13.08 -10.28 8.34
CA TRP A 5 12.24 -9.46 7.45
C TRP A 5 13.09 -8.76 6.40
N LEU A 6 12.92 -9.12 5.12
CA LEU A 6 13.55 -8.42 4.01
C LEU A 6 12.57 -7.39 3.43
N GLY A 7 12.91 -6.10 3.50
CA GLY A 7 12.01 -5.03 3.09
C GLY A 7 12.70 -3.74 2.69
N LYS A 8 11.93 -2.65 2.60
CA LYS A 8 12.40 -1.30 2.31
C LYS A 8 12.23 -0.38 3.51
N LYS A 9 13.21 0.50 3.74
CA LYS A 9 13.12 1.66 4.65
C LYS A 9 13.02 2.99 3.91
N SER A 10 13.55 3.04 2.70
CA SER A 10 13.54 4.23 1.83
C SER A 10 13.63 3.85 0.34
N PRO A 11 13.28 4.74 -0.58
CA PRO A 11 12.50 5.97 -0.36
C PRO A 11 11.05 5.67 0.03
N PHE A 12 10.40 6.61 0.73
CA PHE A 12 9.06 6.42 1.28
C PHE A 12 8.01 6.04 0.22
N CYS A 13 7.28 4.97 0.46
CA CYS A 13 6.22 4.45 -0.42
C CYS A 13 5.30 3.49 0.37
N GLY A 14 4.23 2.99 -0.26
CA GLY A 14 3.30 2.05 0.38
C GLY A 14 3.95 0.80 0.96
N ASN A 15 4.98 0.24 0.28
CA ASN A 15 5.73 -0.91 0.79
C ASN A 15 6.49 -0.57 2.09
N VAL A 16 7.05 0.66 2.20
CA VAL A 16 7.72 1.14 3.42
C VAL A 16 6.72 1.26 4.57
N THR A 17 5.54 1.84 4.32
CA THR A 17 4.47 1.93 5.32
C THR A 17 4.01 0.54 5.75
N TYR A 18 3.74 -0.36 4.81
CA TYR A 18 3.36 -1.75 5.10
C TYR A 18 4.41 -2.46 5.96
N GLY A 19 5.69 -2.41 5.56
CA GLY A 19 6.78 -3.05 6.30
C GLY A 19 6.88 -2.53 7.73
N ARG A 20 6.77 -1.21 7.93
CA ARG A 20 6.79 -0.58 9.24
C ARG A 20 5.62 -1.03 10.12
N GLU A 21 4.39 -0.93 9.61
CA GLU A 21 3.19 -1.26 10.38
C GLU A 21 3.14 -2.76 10.76
N VAL A 22 3.51 -3.64 9.82
CA VAL A 22 3.52 -5.09 10.08
C VAL A 22 4.62 -5.47 11.06
N THR A 23 5.84 -4.95 10.89
CA THR A 23 6.94 -5.29 11.81
C THR A 23 6.73 -4.72 13.20
N ASN A 24 6.19 -3.49 13.35
CA ASN A 24 5.76 -2.97 14.65
C ASN A 24 4.74 -3.91 15.32
N SER A 25 3.70 -4.30 14.58
CA SER A 25 2.66 -5.17 15.13
C SER A 25 3.16 -6.57 15.48
N LEU A 26 4.19 -7.07 14.82
CA LEU A 26 4.83 -8.34 15.17
C LEU A 26 5.66 -8.20 16.46
N LEU A 27 6.42 -7.09 16.61
CA LEU A 27 7.18 -6.79 17.83
C LEU A 27 6.26 -6.62 19.02
N ASP A 28 5.11 -5.93 18.88
CA ASP A 28 4.08 -5.77 19.91
C ASP A 28 3.45 -7.11 20.36
N ARG A 29 3.69 -8.19 19.59
CA ARG A 29 3.23 -9.56 19.88
C ARG A 29 4.38 -10.50 20.26
N ASP A 30 5.46 -9.97 20.77
CA ASP A 30 6.64 -10.68 21.26
C ASP A 30 7.39 -11.50 20.18
N TYR A 31 7.28 -11.14 18.90
CA TYR A 31 8.15 -11.68 17.87
C TYR A 31 9.50 -10.97 17.88
N GLN A 32 10.57 -11.70 17.64
CA GLN A 32 11.86 -11.11 17.32
C GLN A 32 11.91 -10.82 15.81
N VAL A 33 12.26 -9.60 15.42
CA VAL A 33 12.37 -9.21 14.02
C VAL A 33 13.76 -8.68 13.74
N SER A 34 14.50 -9.35 12.86
CA SER A 34 15.73 -8.83 12.26
C SER A 34 15.38 -8.23 10.91
N PHE A 35 15.63 -6.92 10.73
CA PHE A 35 15.23 -6.19 9.54
C PHE A 35 16.40 -6.05 8.55
N LEU A 36 16.25 -6.65 7.36
CA LEU A 36 17.23 -6.59 6.28
C LEU A 36 16.72 -5.65 5.18
N HIS A 37 17.54 -4.68 4.77
CA HIS A 37 17.10 -3.68 3.77
C HIS A 37 18.28 -3.16 2.93
N PHE A 38 17.95 -2.46 1.84
CA PHE A 38 18.94 -1.89 0.91
C PHE A 38 19.18 -0.39 1.14
N SER A 39 18.73 0.21 2.23
CA SER A 39 18.85 1.64 2.46
C SER A 39 20.21 2.03 3.00
N SER A 40 20.79 3.11 2.47
CA SER A 40 21.97 3.79 3.03
C SER A 40 21.65 5.23 3.48
N GLU A 41 20.43 5.71 3.24
CA GLU A 41 19.99 7.05 3.60
C GLU A 41 19.21 7.01 4.90
N LYS A 42 19.29 8.10 5.68
CA LYS A 42 18.44 8.24 6.87
C LYS A 42 16.98 8.12 6.44
N PRO A 43 16.17 7.30 7.13
CA PRO A 43 14.76 7.18 6.80
C PRO A 43 14.10 8.55 6.88
N THR A 44 13.27 8.86 5.91
CA THR A 44 12.46 10.10 5.88
C THR A 44 11.34 10.09 6.94
N VAL A 45 11.11 8.95 7.58
CA VAL A 45 10.11 8.74 8.63
C VAL A 45 10.84 8.24 9.87
N SER A 46 10.60 8.89 11.02
CA SER A 46 11.33 8.67 12.28
C SER A 46 10.84 7.48 13.10
N ASP A 47 9.70 6.87 12.75
CA ASP A 47 8.96 5.97 13.65
C ASP A 47 9.17 4.49 13.31
N TRP A 48 10.41 4.11 13.02
CA TRP A 48 10.79 2.72 12.92
C TRP A 48 11.05 2.15 14.33
N PRO A 49 10.64 0.89 14.58
CA PRO A 49 10.88 0.26 15.87
C PRO A 49 12.35 -0.10 16.05
N ASP A 50 12.72 -0.39 17.29
CA ASP A 50 14.00 -1.02 17.61
C ASP A 50 13.92 -2.51 17.25
N PHE A 51 14.58 -2.87 16.17
CA PHE A 51 14.67 -4.26 15.72
C PHE A 51 15.68 -5.05 16.56
N TYR A 52 15.51 -6.39 16.58
CA TYR A 52 16.51 -7.29 17.18
C TYR A 52 17.86 -7.13 16.50
N ASP A 53 17.87 -7.08 15.17
CA ASP A 53 19.01 -6.70 14.34
C ASP A 53 18.54 -5.85 13.15
N GLU A 54 19.38 -4.91 12.73
CA GLU A 54 19.17 -4.15 11.51
C GLU A 54 20.37 -4.31 10.56
N ILE A 55 20.10 -4.86 9.38
CA ILE A 55 21.15 -5.23 8.44
C ILE A 55 20.95 -4.52 7.11
N THR A 56 21.97 -3.75 6.70
CA THR A 56 21.98 -3.10 5.39
C THR A 56 22.65 -3.98 4.34
N LEU A 57 21.92 -4.31 3.28
CA LEU A 57 22.41 -5.03 2.12
C LEU A 57 23.02 -4.05 1.10
N PRO A 58 24.15 -4.41 0.44
CA PRO A 58 24.77 -3.54 -0.54
C PRO A 58 23.92 -3.41 -1.80
N ARG A 59 23.82 -2.17 -2.35
CA ARG A 59 23.03 -1.87 -3.55
C ARG A 59 23.78 -0.96 -4.51
N LEU A 60 23.41 -1.00 -5.79
CA LEU A 60 23.81 -0.06 -6.82
C LEU A 60 22.84 1.09 -6.93
N TYR A 61 21.51 0.79 -6.90
CA TYR A 61 20.45 1.77 -7.07
C TYR A 61 19.19 1.34 -6.31
N SER A 62 18.42 2.29 -5.81
CA SER A 62 17.09 2.06 -5.24
C SER A 62 16.16 3.21 -5.60
N SER A 63 14.93 2.85 -6.01
CA SER A 63 13.84 3.77 -6.28
C SER A 63 12.62 3.40 -5.44
N GLN A 64 11.54 4.15 -5.57
CA GLN A 64 10.27 3.80 -4.93
C GLN A 64 9.68 2.49 -5.48
N VAL A 65 10.03 2.08 -6.70
CA VAL A 65 9.45 0.92 -7.39
C VAL A 65 10.37 -0.29 -7.29
N TYR A 66 11.66 -0.18 -7.62
CA TYR A 66 12.59 -1.31 -7.70
C TYR A 66 13.94 -1.00 -7.06
N THR A 67 14.69 -2.05 -6.75
CA THR A 67 16.04 -1.96 -6.19
C THR A 67 16.99 -2.85 -7.00
N ILE A 68 18.15 -2.31 -7.39
CA ILE A 68 19.24 -3.05 -8.04
C ILE A 68 20.32 -3.34 -7.01
N PRO A 69 20.47 -4.61 -6.56
CA PRO A 69 21.53 -5.01 -5.64
C PRO A 69 22.89 -5.04 -6.32
N THR A 70 23.96 -5.09 -5.53
CA THR A 70 25.29 -5.45 -6.05
C THR A 70 25.40 -6.96 -6.24
N LEU A 71 26.39 -7.42 -7.00
CA LEU A 71 26.68 -8.86 -7.17
C LEU A 71 27.00 -9.58 -5.84
N LYS A 72 27.39 -8.83 -4.81
CA LYS A 72 27.71 -9.39 -3.47
C LYS A 72 26.47 -9.53 -2.57
N SER A 73 25.36 -8.94 -2.93
CA SER A 73 24.19 -8.83 -2.04
C SER A 73 23.58 -10.18 -1.68
N SER A 74 23.52 -11.13 -2.63
CA SER A 74 23.02 -12.49 -2.38
C SER A 74 23.89 -13.25 -1.37
N ARG A 75 25.22 -13.14 -1.51
CA ARG A 75 26.17 -13.76 -0.59
C ARG A 75 26.08 -13.13 0.81
N VAL A 76 26.04 -11.80 0.89
CA VAL A 76 25.88 -11.09 2.17
C VAL A 76 24.57 -11.48 2.85
N LEU A 77 23.46 -11.57 2.09
CA LEU A 77 22.19 -12.05 2.62
C LEU A 77 22.29 -13.48 3.16
N GLN A 78 22.85 -14.40 2.38
CA GLN A 78 23.00 -15.80 2.78
C GLN A 78 23.86 -15.94 4.05
N ASP A 79 24.99 -15.22 4.13
CA ASP A 79 25.86 -15.24 5.30
C ASP A 79 25.14 -14.68 6.54
N LYS A 80 24.38 -13.58 6.39
CA LYS A 80 23.60 -12.99 7.48
C LYS A 80 22.46 -13.90 7.95
N LEU A 81 21.74 -14.53 7.06
CA LEU A 81 20.68 -15.50 7.43
C LEU A 81 21.28 -16.70 8.19
N ARG A 82 22.50 -17.15 7.81
CA ARG A 82 23.21 -18.24 8.53
C ARG A 82 23.63 -17.82 9.94
N GLU A 83 24.06 -16.54 10.13
CA GLU A 83 24.41 -15.98 11.44
C GLU A 83 23.16 -15.82 12.33
N LEU A 84 22.09 -15.23 11.79
CA LEU A 84 20.83 -14.93 12.50
C LEU A 84 20.06 -16.19 12.93
N LYS A 85 20.11 -17.23 12.12
CA LYS A 85 19.33 -18.48 12.31
C LYS A 85 17.84 -18.19 12.63
N PRO A 86 17.14 -17.43 11.78
CA PRO A 86 15.73 -17.13 12.02
C PRO A 86 14.88 -18.40 11.88
N ASP A 87 13.70 -18.40 12.49
CA ASP A 87 12.72 -19.48 12.29
C ASP A 87 12.09 -19.40 10.89
N LEU A 88 12.01 -18.17 10.30
CA LEU A 88 11.34 -17.90 9.03
C LEU A 88 11.93 -16.64 8.37
N VAL A 89 11.98 -16.63 7.04
CA VAL A 89 12.25 -15.44 6.23
C VAL A 89 10.96 -14.90 5.66
N HIS A 90 10.67 -13.62 5.89
CA HIS A 90 9.57 -12.91 5.24
C HIS A 90 10.11 -11.83 4.30
N ALA A 91 9.87 -11.97 3.01
CA ALA A 91 10.27 -11.00 2.00
C ALA A 91 9.09 -10.12 1.58
N SER A 92 9.09 -8.86 2.04
CA SER A 92 8.23 -7.80 1.49
C SER A 92 8.84 -7.33 0.18
N LEU A 93 8.55 -8.04 -0.93
CA LEU A 93 9.31 -8.04 -2.18
C LEU A 93 9.58 -6.62 -2.71
N PRO A 94 10.85 -6.17 -2.77
CA PRO A 94 11.20 -4.81 -3.20
C PRO A 94 11.30 -4.66 -4.73
N LEU A 95 10.86 -5.65 -5.50
CA LEU A 95 11.08 -5.78 -6.95
C LEU A 95 12.58 -5.65 -7.29
N SER A 96 13.32 -6.65 -6.86
CA SER A 96 14.77 -6.75 -7.00
C SER A 96 15.14 -8.05 -7.73
N PRO A 97 16.21 -8.10 -8.51
CA PRO A 97 16.78 -9.36 -8.99
C PRO A 97 17.07 -10.38 -7.87
N LEU A 98 17.27 -9.91 -6.63
CA LEU A 98 17.44 -10.78 -5.47
C LEU A 98 16.19 -11.60 -5.15
N ASP A 99 15.00 -11.09 -5.50
CA ASP A 99 13.71 -11.78 -5.26
C ASP A 99 13.68 -13.15 -5.97
N PHE A 100 14.36 -13.28 -7.11
CA PHE A 100 14.45 -14.53 -7.87
C PHE A 100 15.42 -15.54 -7.27
N LEU A 101 16.38 -15.10 -6.44
CA LEU A 101 17.39 -15.95 -5.79
C LEU A 101 16.98 -16.37 -4.36
N LEU A 102 15.97 -15.70 -3.78
CA LEU A 102 15.54 -15.98 -2.40
C LEU A 102 15.12 -17.43 -2.17
N PRO A 103 14.34 -18.09 -3.05
CA PRO A 103 13.96 -19.48 -2.85
C PRO A 103 15.20 -20.40 -2.72
N GLU A 104 16.17 -20.29 -3.64
CA GLU A 104 17.40 -21.09 -3.62
C GLU A 104 18.24 -20.81 -2.37
N ILE A 105 18.37 -19.53 -1.97
CA ILE A 105 19.10 -19.16 -0.76
C ILE A 105 18.46 -19.78 0.48
N CYS A 106 17.12 -19.65 0.63
CA CYS A 106 16.41 -20.18 1.79
C CYS A 106 16.40 -21.71 1.81
N GLU A 107 16.22 -22.36 0.66
CA GLU A 107 16.32 -23.82 0.54
C GLU A 107 17.70 -24.32 0.98
N SER A 108 18.79 -23.68 0.54
CA SER A 108 20.17 -24.04 0.93
C SER A 108 20.46 -23.91 2.43
N LEU A 109 19.64 -23.11 3.14
CA LEU A 109 19.75 -22.88 4.60
C LEU A 109 18.65 -23.61 5.39
N ASP A 110 17.80 -24.37 4.72
CA ASP A 110 16.62 -25.04 5.29
C ASP A 110 15.64 -24.09 5.99
N LEU A 111 15.53 -22.83 5.50
CA LEU A 111 14.69 -21.79 6.05
C LEU A 111 13.35 -21.69 5.30
N PRO A 112 12.22 -21.69 6.02
CA PRO A 112 10.92 -21.38 5.44
C PRO A 112 10.86 -19.95 4.86
N LEU A 113 10.23 -19.77 3.70
CA LEU A 113 10.19 -18.51 2.97
C LEU A 113 8.77 -18.07 2.66
N VAL A 114 8.35 -16.97 3.27
CA VAL A 114 7.07 -16.28 2.97
C VAL A 114 7.36 -14.98 2.23
N ALA A 115 6.51 -14.62 1.27
CA ALA A 115 6.61 -13.33 0.60
C ALA A 115 5.32 -12.52 0.73
N THR A 116 5.42 -11.18 0.68
CA THR A 116 4.30 -10.30 0.34
C THR A 116 4.57 -9.67 -1.03
N PHE A 117 3.62 -9.86 -1.97
CA PHE A 117 3.76 -9.43 -3.36
C PHE A 117 2.94 -8.16 -3.61
N HIS A 118 3.64 -7.02 -3.64
CA HIS A 118 3.06 -5.67 -3.67
C HIS A 118 2.77 -5.06 -5.04
N PRO A 119 3.26 -5.57 -6.20
CA PRO A 119 3.11 -4.85 -7.44
C PRO A 119 1.66 -4.47 -7.71
N ALA A 120 1.48 -3.23 -8.11
CA ALA A 120 0.21 -2.73 -8.57
C ALA A 120 -0.25 -3.53 -9.81
N PHE A 121 -1.55 -3.71 -10.02
CA PHE A 121 -2.08 -4.39 -11.19
C PHE A 121 -3.41 -3.79 -11.66
N ASP A 122 -3.71 -3.98 -12.93
CA ASP A 122 -5.04 -3.79 -13.49
C ASP A 122 -5.40 -5.02 -14.34
N SER A 123 -6.28 -5.85 -13.83
CA SER A 123 -6.72 -7.08 -14.50
C SER A 123 -7.37 -6.83 -15.88
N LYS A 124 -7.84 -5.60 -16.12
CA LYS A 124 -8.51 -5.21 -17.37
C LYS A 124 -7.56 -4.64 -18.42
N ILE A 125 -6.27 -4.43 -18.10
CA ILE A 125 -5.20 -3.94 -19.02
C ILE A 125 -5.68 -2.75 -19.87
N ARG A 126 -6.09 -1.66 -19.22
CA ARG A 126 -6.76 -0.53 -19.88
C ARG A 126 -5.81 0.51 -20.47
N ASN A 127 -4.52 0.44 -20.14
CA ASN A 127 -3.51 1.45 -20.53
C ASN A 127 -2.10 0.84 -20.63
N LEU A 128 -1.13 1.62 -21.16
CA LEU A 128 0.26 1.18 -21.29
C LEU A 128 0.92 0.84 -19.95
N ILE A 129 0.55 1.54 -18.88
CA ILE A 129 1.09 1.27 -17.54
C ILE A 129 0.63 -0.12 -17.07
N SER A 130 -0.64 -0.47 -17.30
CA SER A 130 -1.16 -1.81 -17.02
C SER A 130 -0.42 -2.90 -17.80
N SER A 131 -0.02 -2.61 -19.04
CA SER A 131 0.74 -3.57 -19.86
C SER A 131 2.14 -3.83 -19.32
N THR A 132 2.84 -2.81 -18.84
CA THR A 132 4.16 -2.99 -18.21
C THR A 132 4.07 -3.78 -16.91
N GLN A 133 2.97 -3.62 -16.17
CA GLN A 133 2.74 -4.37 -14.95
C GLN A 133 2.39 -5.83 -15.22
N LEU A 134 1.64 -6.13 -16.29
CA LEU A 134 1.44 -7.50 -16.74
C LEU A 134 2.79 -8.21 -16.93
N LEU A 135 3.76 -7.56 -17.57
CA LEU A 135 5.10 -8.11 -17.73
C LEU A 135 5.77 -8.39 -16.38
N THR A 136 5.63 -7.50 -15.40
CA THR A 136 6.15 -7.73 -14.05
C THR A 136 5.55 -8.99 -13.43
N TYR A 137 4.24 -9.20 -13.56
CA TYR A 137 3.58 -10.41 -13.07
C TYR A 137 4.04 -11.66 -13.79
N GLN A 138 4.14 -11.62 -15.13
CA GLN A 138 4.62 -12.75 -15.94
C GLN A 138 6.06 -13.15 -15.58
N LEU A 139 6.92 -12.17 -15.31
CA LEU A 139 8.31 -12.42 -14.90
C LEU A 139 8.41 -13.01 -13.49
N HIS A 140 7.54 -12.58 -12.55
CA HIS A 140 7.61 -13.04 -11.15
C HIS A 140 6.87 -14.34 -10.90
N ALA A 141 5.78 -14.62 -11.62
CA ALA A 141 4.93 -15.77 -11.36
C ALA A 141 5.68 -17.12 -11.27
N PRO A 142 6.62 -17.48 -12.17
CA PRO A 142 7.36 -18.74 -12.06
C PRO A 142 8.20 -18.85 -10.79
N PHE A 143 8.72 -17.72 -10.29
CA PHE A 143 9.53 -17.69 -9.08
C PHE A 143 8.68 -17.69 -7.81
N LEU A 144 7.50 -17.02 -7.84
CA LEU A 144 6.56 -17.04 -6.72
C LEU A 144 6.08 -18.46 -6.40
N ALA A 145 5.99 -19.34 -7.39
CA ALA A 145 5.65 -20.73 -7.18
C ALA A 145 6.66 -21.51 -6.31
N ASN A 146 7.89 -21.01 -6.18
CA ASN A 146 8.95 -21.62 -5.37
C ASN A 146 9.00 -21.11 -3.92
N TYR A 147 8.17 -20.12 -3.58
CA TYR A 147 8.01 -19.68 -2.19
C TYR A 147 7.13 -20.68 -1.42
N ASP A 148 7.29 -20.79 -0.11
CA ASP A 148 6.40 -21.64 0.70
C ASP A 148 4.99 -21.05 0.75
N LYS A 149 4.88 -19.70 0.91
CA LYS A 149 3.63 -18.98 0.83
C LYS A 149 3.84 -17.56 0.30
N VAL A 150 2.88 -17.08 -0.48
CA VAL A 150 2.88 -15.71 -1.03
C VAL A 150 1.62 -14.99 -0.60
N ILE A 151 1.78 -13.90 0.12
CA ILE A 151 0.71 -13.02 0.57
C ILE A 151 0.37 -12.04 -0.55
N ILE A 152 -0.90 -11.91 -0.83
CA ILE A 152 -1.51 -11.05 -1.85
C ILE A 152 -2.72 -10.32 -1.28
N PHE A 153 -3.22 -9.29 -1.97
CA PHE A 153 -4.16 -8.35 -1.35
C PHE A 153 -5.62 -8.53 -1.77
N SER A 154 -5.92 -9.33 -2.79
CA SER A 154 -7.28 -9.49 -3.29
C SER A 154 -7.52 -10.82 -3.99
N THR A 155 -8.79 -11.18 -4.09
CA THR A 155 -9.25 -12.34 -4.88
C THR A 155 -8.88 -12.18 -6.35
N SER A 156 -9.05 -10.97 -6.91
CA SER A 156 -8.68 -10.68 -8.30
C SER A 156 -7.19 -10.88 -8.57
N GLN A 157 -6.32 -10.53 -7.62
CA GLN A 157 -4.88 -10.75 -7.71
C GLN A 157 -4.54 -12.25 -7.67
N ARG A 158 -5.19 -13.03 -6.78
CA ARG A 158 -5.07 -14.48 -6.72
C ARG A 158 -5.41 -15.11 -8.08
N ASP A 159 -6.61 -14.81 -8.58
CA ASP A 159 -7.10 -15.40 -9.82
C ASP A 159 -6.18 -15.08 -11.01
N PHE A 160 -5.54 -13.91 -10.98
CA PHE A 160 -4.58 -13.51 -11.99
C PHE A 160 -3.26 -14.29 -11.88
N LEU A 161 -2.71 -14.46 -10.68
CA LEU A 161 -1.48 -15.24 -10.46
C LEU A 161 -1.68 -16.74 -10.75
N VAL A 162 -2.84 -17.29 -10.40
CA VAL A 162 -3.19 -18.68 -10.73
C VAL A 162 -3.22 -18.88 -12.26
N LYS A 163 -3.79 -17.94 -13.02
CA LYS A 163 -3.75 -17.96 -14.49
C LYS A 163 -2.33 -17.91 -15.07
N LEU A 164 -1.38 -17.31 -14.33
CA LEU A 164 0.03 -17.26 -14.69
C LEU A 164 0.82 -18.49 -14.22
N GLY A 165 0.16 -19.47 -13.58
CA GLY A 165 0.75 -20.75 -13.19
C GLY A 165 1.25 -20.82 -11.74
N VAL A 166 0.96 -19.84 -10.90
CA VAL A 166 1.24 -19.93 -9.45
C VAL A 166 0.21 -20.87 -8.81
N PRO A 167 0.62 -21.93 -8.09
CA PRO A 167 -0.31 -22.83 -7.42
C PRO A 167 -1.18 -22.10 -6.39
N GLU A 168 -2.49 -22.36 -6.39
CA GLU A 168 -3.43 -21.63 -5.53
C GLU A 168 -3.13 -21.84 -4.03
N GLU A 169 -2.69 -23.03 -3.65
CA GLU A 169 -2.28 -23.37 -2.28
C GLU A 169 -1.06 -22.58 -1.78
N LYS A 170 -0.28 -22.01 -2.68
CA LYS A 170 0.84 -21.10 -2.35
C LYS A 170 0.38 -19.67 -2.05
N LEU A 171 -0.85 -19.33 -2.39
CA LEU A 171 -1.37 -17.97 -2.28
C LEU A 171 -2.22 -17.80 -1.00
N ALA A 172 -1.95 -16.76 -0.23
CA ALA A 172 -2.75 -16.35 0.93
C ALA A 172 -3.25 -14.92 0.73
N ILE A 173 -4.58 -14.72 0.78
CA ILE A 173 -5.17 -13.39 0.67
C ILE A 173 -5.16 -12.75 2.05
N ILE A 174 -4.22 -11.81 2.26
CA ILE A 174 -4.14 -10.96 3.45
C ILE A 174 -3.98 -9.52 2.95
N PRO A 175 -5.06 -8.74 2.89
CA PRO A 175 -4.99 -7.37 2.37
C PRO A 175 -4.12 -6.47 3.24
N ASN A 176 -3.75 -5.30 2.74
CA ASN A 176 -3.22 -4.25 3.58
C ASN A 176 -4.21 -3.94 4.71
N GLY A 177 -3.69 -3.66 5.91
CA GLY A 177 -4.47 -3.25 7.05
C GLY A 177 -4.17 -1.81 7.45
N VAL A 178 -5.08 -1.22 8.21
CA VAL A 178 -4.90 0.08 8.85
C VAL A 178 -5.15 -0.03 10.36
N ASP A 179 -4.38 0.70 11.15
CA ASP A 179 -4.62 0.81 12.60
C ASP A 179 -5.89 1.63 12.84
N ILE A 180 -6.97 0.91 13.18
CA ILE A 180 -8.31 1.48 13.39
C ILE A 180 -8.44 2.30 14.67
N ASN A 181 -7.46 2.25 15.58
CA ASN A 181 -7.42 3.05 16.79
C ASN A 181 -6.76 4.41 16.53
N LYS A 182 -5.71 4.43 15.71
CA LYS A 182 -5.08 5.67 15.24
C LYS A 182 -5.97 6.38 14.22
N TYR A 183 -6.32 5.70 13.12
CA TYR A 183 -7.18 6.21 12.06
C TYR A 183 -8.64 5.94 12.42
N CYS A 184 -9.25 6.91 13.06
CA CYS A 184 -10.65 6.85 13.50
C CYS A 184 -11.29 8.24 13.39
N PRO A 185 -12.62 8.32 13.29
CA PRO A 185 -13.34 9.59 13.36
C PRO A 185 -12.96 10.36 14.62
N GLY A 186 -12.90 11.68 14.51
CA GLY A 186 -12.53 12.53 15.64
C GLY A 186 -12.63 14.01 15.29
N PRO A 187 -12.36 14.91 16.27
CA PRO A 187 -12.40 16.34 16.03
C PRO A 187 -11.30 16.78 15.06
N SER A 188 -11.60 17.82 14.26
CA SER A 188 -10.65 18.47 13.36
C SER A 188 -11.04 19.92 13.15
N ASN A 189 -10.05 20.81 13.09
CA ASN A 189 -10.23 22.23 12.80
C ASN A 189 -9.87 22.59 11.35
N ILE A 190 -9.65 21.59 10.49
CA ILE A 190 -9.11 21.81 9.16
C ILE A 190 -10.03 22.64 8.26
N LYS A 191 -11.35 22.50 8.38
CA LYS A 191 -12.31 23.35 7.65
C LYS A 191 -12.20 24.81 8.01
N ALA A 192 -12.08 25.11 9.31
CA ALA A 192 -11.89 26.49 9.79
C ALA A 192 -10.54 27.05 9.32
N GLN A 193 -9.47 26.24 9.36
CA GLN A 193 -8.13 26.63 8.91
C GLN A 193 -8.13 27.10 7.44
N TYR A 194 -8.91 26.45 6.58
CA TYR A 194 -8.99 26.79 5.14
C TYR A 194 -10.22 27.60 4.78
N ASN A 195 -10.98 28.11 5.76
CA ASN A 195 -12.24 28.85 5.54
C ASN A 195 -13.16 28.14 4.54
N ALA A 196 -13.36 26.83 4.77
CA ALA A 196 -14.10 25.96 3.86
C ALA A 196 -15.36 25.40 4.50
N ASP A 197 -16.45 25.35 3.75
CA ASP A 197 -17.69 24.65 4.10
C ASP A 197 -17.60 23.18 3.69
N CYS A 198 -16.91 22.92 2.58
CA CYS A 198 -16.72 21.60 1.99
C CYS A 198 -15.25 21.37 1.64
N LEU A 199 -14.69 20.25 2.07
CA LEU A 199 -13.31 19.85 1.79
C LEU A 199 -13.24 18.47 1.16
N PHE A 200 -12.57 18.40 0.01
CA PHE A 200 -12.12 17.14 -0.58
C PHE A 200 -10.62 17.01 -0.47
N ILE A 201 -10.11 15.78 -0.49
CA ILE A 201 -8.68 15.50 -0.42
C ILE A 201 -8.25 14.46 -1.45
N TYR A 202 -7.07 14.66 -1.99
CA TYR A 202 -6.21 13.65 -2.56
C TYR A 202 -4.99 13.47 -1.64
N LEU A 203 -4.66 12.23 -1.30
CA LEU A 203 -3.48 11.88 -0.49
C LEU A 203 -2.68 10.78 -1.19
N GLY A 204 -1.49 11.12 -1.69
CA GLY A 204 -0.63 10.18 -2.38
C GLY A 204 0.47 10.84 -3.21
N ARG A 205 1.27 10.04 -3.88
CA ARG A 205 2.34 10.52 -4.77
C ARG A 205 1.76 11.21 -6.01
N ILE A 206 2.44 12.25 -6.49
CA ILE A 206 2.03 12.99 -7.70
C ILE A 206 2.79 12.42 -8.91
N MET A 207 2.32 11.26 -9.40
CA MET A 207 2.94 10.47 -10.47
C MET A 207 1.93 10.12 -11.56
N PRO A 208 2.39 9.75 -12.78
CA PRO A 208 1.49 9.45 -13.90
C PRO A 208 0.44 8.38 -13.58
N GLU A 209 0.83 7.32 -12.88
CA GLU A 209 -0.09 6.22 -12.52
C GLU A 209 -1.17 6.63 -11.52
N LYS A 210 -0.96 7.73 -10.77
CA LYS A 210 -1.94 8.28 -9.83
C LYS A 210 -2.96 9.21 -10.48
N ASN A 211 -2.72 9.64 -11.74
CA ASN A 211 -3.66 10.36 -12.58
C ASN A 211 -4.29 11.61 -11.93
N VAL A 212 -3.52 12.30 -11.07
CA VAL A 212 -3.97 13.47 -10.31
C VAL A 212 -4.42 14.59 -11.26
N GLU A 213 -3.82 14.70 -12.44
CA GLU A 213 -4.19 15.68 -13.45
C GLU A 213 -5.66 15.59 -13.86
N SER A 214 -6.20 14.36 -13.99
CA SER A 214 -7.62 14.18 -14.31
C SER A 214 -8.55 14.69 -13.20
N LEU A 215 -8.16 14.51 -11.93
CA LEU A 215 -8.88 15.09 -10.79
C LEU A 215 -8.84 16.62 -10.84
N LEU A 216 -7.66 17.21 -11.03
CA LEU A 216 -7.48 18.66 -11.10
C LEU A 216 -8.28 19.27 -12.25
N LYS A 217 -8.28 18.64 -13.43
CA LYS A 217 -9.09 19.04 -14.59
C LYS A 217 -10.60 18.96 -14.29
N ALA A 218 -11.04 17.89 -13.62
CA ALA A 218 -12.43 17.74 -13.24
C ALA A 218 -12.84 18.82 -12.24
N TRP A 219 -12.03 19.04 -11.21
CA TRP A 219 -12.26 20.03 -10.17
C TRP A 219 -12.43 21.43 -10.76
N LYS A 220 -11.43 21.91 -11.52
CA LYS A 220 -11.44 23.22 -12.18
C LYS A 220 -12.68 23.40 -13.07
N LYS A 221 -13.04 22.37 -13.87
CA LYS A 221 -14.21 22.41 -14.77
C LYS A 221 -15.55 22.37 -14.03
N THR A 222 -15.60 21.89 -12.79
CA THR A 222 -16.83 21.77 -12.04
C THR A 222 -17.22 23.09 -11.37
N ASN A 223 -16.25 23.91 -10.99
CA ASN A 223 -16.44 25.22 -10.35
C ASN A 223 -17.40 25.15 -9.14
N LEU A 224 -16.99 24.46 -8.09
CA LEU A 224 -17.82 24.21 -6.89
C LEU A 224 -18.04 25.43 -5.98
N GLY A 225 -17.45 26.58 -6.32
CA GLY A 225 -17.53 27.80 -5.53
C GLY A 225 -16.42 27.96 -4.49
N GLY A 226 -16.19 29.20 -4.06
CA GLY A 226 -15.00 29.60 -3.31
C GLY A 226 -14.81 28.97 -1.91
N ARG A 227 -15.87 28.42 -1.31
CA ARG A 227 -15.80 27.77 0.01
C ARG A 227 -15.74 26.23 -0.07
N CYS A 228 -15.75 25.66 -1.27
CA CYS A 228 -15.44 24.25 -1.49
C CYS A 228 -13.96 24.14 -1.95
N LYS A 229 -13.14 23.39 -1.22
CA LYS A 229 -11.69 23.30 -1.46
C LYS A 229 -11.24 21.85 -1.71
N LEU A 230 -10.21 21.71 -2.54
CA LEU A 230 -9.50 20.45 -2.77
C LEU A 230 -8.09 20.53 -2.18
N LEU A 231 -7.79 19.70 -1.21
CA LEU A 231 -6.46 19.55 -0.64
C LEU A 231 -5.67 18.50 -1.43
N ILE A 232 -4.47 18.86 -1.86
CA ILE A 232 -3.51 17.94 -2.51
C ILE A 232 -2.37 17.68 -1.53
N VAL A 233 -2.37 16.49 -0.93
CA VAL A 233 -1.34 16.05 0.01
C VAL A 233 -0.44 15.02 -0.66
N GLY A 234 0.84 15.35 -0.74
CA GLY A 234 1.86 14.54 -1.38
C GLY A 234 2.74 15.34 -2.30
N ASP A 235 3.71 14.66 -2.88
CA ASP A 235 4.66 15.24 -3.83
C ASP A 235 5.05 14.20 -4.88
N GLY A 236 5.70 14.64 -5.95
CA GLY A 236 6.18 13.76 -7.00
C GLY A 236 6.64 14.51 -8.26
N PRO A 237 7.14 13.76 -9.25
CA PRO A 237 7.73 14.35 -10.45
C PRO A 237 6.77 15.21 -11.27
N LEU A 238 5.45 15.03 -11.14
CA LEU A 238 4.46 15.85 -11.83
C LEU A 238 4.07 17.15 -11.08
N THR A 239 4.48 17.32 -9.82
CA THR A 239 4.15 18.51 -9.03
C THR A 239 4.59 19.81 -9.73
N PRO A 240 5.83 19.95 -10.24
CA PRO A 240 6.27 21.19 -10.89
C PRO A 240 5.50 21.53 -12.17
N SER A 241 4.98 20.51 -12.87
CA SER A 241 4.22 20.71 -14.11
C SER A 241 2.73 20.97 -13.89
N LEU A 242 2.15 20.54 -12.75
CA LEU A 242 0.72 20.69 -12.47
C LEU A 242 0.42 21.92 -11.60
N LYS A 243 1.20 22.14 -10.53
CA LYS A 243 0.93 23.18 -9.55
C LYS A 243 0.78 24.59 -10.14
N PRO A 244 1.52 25.03 -11.18
CA PRO A 244 1.36 26.35 -11.77
C PRO A 244 0.02 26.59 -12.49
N PHE A 245 -0.72 25.51 -12.86
CA PHE A 245 -1.97 25.61 -13.62
C PHE A 245 -3.23 25.34 -12.77
N TYR A 246 -3.04 24.89 -11.53
CA TYR A 246 -4.12 24.50 -10.62
C TYR A 246 -3.80 25.00 -9.22
N GLY A 247 -4.33 26.16 -8.86
CA GLY A 247 -3.98 26.88 -7.65
C GLY A 247 -5.17 27.29 -6.80
N GLU A 248 -4.93 28.21 -5.88
CA GLU A 248 -5.92 28.70 -4.92
C GLU A 248 -7.10 29.41 -5.59
N GLU A 249 -6.90 30.02 -6.77
CA GLU A 249 -7.94 30.61 -7.57
C GLU A 249 -8.99 29.59 -8.05
N ASP A 250 -8.58 28.34 -8.21
CA ASP A 250 -9.45 27.22 -8.52
C ASP A 250 -9.99 26.50 -7.25
N GLY A 251 -9.64 27.00 -6.06
CA GLY A 251 -9.95 26.35 -4.79
C GLY A 251 -9.09 25.12 -4.50
N ILE A 252 -7.91 25.01 -5.13
CA ILE A 252 -6.98 23.87 -4.97
C ILE A 252 -5.80 24.32 -4.10
N ILE A 253 -5.56 23.58 -3.01
CA ILE A 253 -4.52 23.88 -2.02
C ILE A 253 -3.50 22.74 -1.99
N TRP A 254 -2.26 23.06 -2.36
CA TRP A 254 -1.15 22.11 -2.35
C TRP A 254 -0.42 22.15 -1.01
N LEU A 255 -0.53 21.07 -0.24
CA LEU A 255 0.11 20.94 1.08
C LEU A 255 1.50 20.30 1.01
N GLY A 256 1.87 19.73 -0.15
CA GLY A 256 3.12 18.99 -0.30
C GLY A 256 3.13 17.67 0.49
N PHE A 257 4.31 17.10 0.65
CA PHE A 257 4.48 15.89 1.43
C PHE A 257 4.34 16.17 2.94
N ILE A 258 3.49 15.42 3.62
CA ILE A 258 3.27 15.51 5.07
C ILE A 258 3.78 14.19 5.69
N GLY A 259 4.97 14.24 6.32
CA GLY A 259 5.56 13.10 7.02
C GLY A 259 4.92 12.80 8.37
N ASP A 260 4.39 13.84 9.05
CA ASP A 260 3.72 13.72 10.35
C ASP A 260 2.38 12.97 10.20
N GLU A 261 2.30 11.78 10.80
CA GLU A 261 1.11 10.92 10.78
C GLU A 261 -0.09 11.56 11.48
N ASN A 262 0.14 12.21 12.65
CA ASN A 262 -0.94 12.86 13.39
C ASN A 262 -1.57 14.01 12.59
N LYS A 263 -0.74 14.74 11.85
CA LYS A 263 -1.23 15.80 10.95
C LYS A 263 -2.06 15.24 9.80
N ARG A 264 -1.66 14.11 9.22
CA ARG A 264 -2.47 13.43 8.18
C ARG A 264 -3.81 12.96 8.74
N ILE A 265 -3.82 12.38 9.94
CA ILE A 265 -5.05 11.94 10.63
C ILE A 265 -5.96 13.14 10.90
N GLU A 266 -5.43 14.27 11.42
CA GLU A 266 -6.21 15.49 11.65
C GLU A 266 -6.88 15.98 10.37
N ILE A 267 -6.14 15.99 9.24
CA ILE A 267 -6.68 16.39 7.93
C ILE A 267 -7.78 15.43 7.50
N LEU A 268 -7.55 14.11 7.55
CA LEU A 268 -8.55 13.11 7.16
C LEU A 268 -9.83 13.20 8.00
N ARG A 269 -9.73 13.50 9.29
CA ARG A 269 -10.90 13.70 10.17
C ARG A 269 -11.79 14.89 9.79
N GLY A 270 -11.25 15.87 9.08
CA GLY A 270 -11.96 17.12 8.77
C GLY A 270 -12.43 17.26 7.31
N VAL A 271 -12.14 16.28 6.43
CA VAL A 271 -12.58 16.33 5.04
C VAL A 271 -13.90 15.57 4.83
N ASP A 272 -14.68 16.01 3.85
CA ASP A 272 -15.96 15.39 3.48
C ASP A 272 -15.78 14.25 2.51
N GLY A 273 -14.73 14.31 1.65
CA GLY A 273 -14.52 13.30 0.64
C GLY A 273 -13.03 13.10 0.30
N PHE A 274 -12.67 11.84 0.08
CA PHE A 274 -11.36 11.41 -0.38
C PHE A 274 -11.46 10.90 -1.82
N ILE A 275 -10.56 11.32 -2.70
CA ILE A 275 -10.60 10.97 -4.13
C ILE A 275 -9.27 10.35 -4.54
N LEU A 276 -9.33 9.12 -5.06
CA LEU A 276 -8.17 8.39 -5.58
C LEU A 276 -8.40 8.02 -7.07
N PRO A 277 -7.88 8.85 -8.00
CA PRO A 277 -8.16 8.72 -9.43
C PRO A 277 -7.18 7.81 -10.19
N SER A 278 -6.52 6.88 -9.50
CA SER A 278 -5.39 6.09 -9.99
C SER A 278 -5.72 5.29 -11.26
N LEU A 279 -4.72 5.06 -12.11
CA LEU A 279 -4.80 4.19 -13.29
C LEU A 279 -4.44 2.75 -12.95
N VAL A 280 -3.63 2.55 -11.92
CA VAL A 280 -3.23 1.25 -11.39
C VAL A 280 -2.92 1.37 -9.90
N GLU A 281 -3.26 0.34 -9.14
CA GLU A 281 -2.96 0.18 -7.72
C GLU A 281 -2.70 -1.30 -7.36
N GLY A 282 -2.08 -1.53 -6.20
CA GLY A 282 -2.21 -2.81 -5.51
C GLY A 282 -3.45 -2.80 -4.63
N LEU A 283 -3.27 -2.34 -3.40
CA LEU A 283 -4.30 -1.90 -2.47
C LEU A 283 -3.79 -0.63 -1.78
N SER A 284 -4.51 0.47 -1.95
CA SER A 284 -4.08 1.77 -1.45
C SER A 284 -4.23 1.90 0.07
N ILE A 285 -3.11 2.11 0.77
CA ILE A 285 -3.11 2.37 2.22
C ILE A 285 -3.83 3.69 2.51
N SER A 286 -3.61 4.75 1.72
CA SER A 286 -4.28 6.03 1.94
C SER A 286 -5.80 5.97 1.76
N LEU A 287 -6.31 5.06 0.92
CA LEU A 287 -7.73 4.77 0.82
C LEU A 287 -8.23 4.13 2.13
N LEU A 288 -7.53 3.14 2.66
CA LEU A 288 -7.88 2.50 3.93
C LEU A 288 -7.82 3.47 5.11
N GLU A 289 -6.82 4.37 5.15
CA GLU A 289 -6.69 5.43 6.15
C GLU A 289 -7.89 6.38 6.12
N ALA A 290 -8.31 6.84 4.93
CA ALA A 290 -9.46 7.70 4.74
C ALA A 290 -10.77 6.99 5.14
N MET A 291 -10.96 5.76 4.69
CA MET A 291 -12.12 4.93 5.08
C MET A 291 -12.17 4.71 6.59
N ALA A 292 -11.02 4.45 7.22
CA ALA A 292 -10.90 4.28 8.66
C ALA A 292 -11.29 5.54 9.45
N CYS A 293 -10.99 6.72 8.92
CA CYS A 293 -11.43 8.00 9.50
C CYS A 293 -12.92 8.30 9.24
N GLY A 294 -13.63 7.45 8.51
CA GLY A 294 -15.06 7.65 8.20
C GLY A 294 -15.31 8.68 7.12
N VAL A 295 -14.36 8.86 6.19
CA VAL A 295 -14.48 9.78 5.05
C VAL A 295 -15.21 9.10 3.90
N ALA A 296 -16.05 9.83 3.18
CA ALA A 296 -16.65 9.36 1.93
C ALA A 296 -15.57 9.18 0.87
N CYS A 297 -15.36 7.96 0.38
CA CYS A 297 -14.28 7.63 -0.53
C CYS A 297 -14.77 7.39 -1.95
N LEU A 298 -14.06 7.99 -2.91
CA LEU A 298 -14.21 7.79 -4.35
C LEU A 298 -12.88 7.27 -4.89
N ALA A 299 -12.86 6.08 -5.48
CA ALA A 299 -11.65 5.56 -6.12
C ALA A 299 -11.98 4.84 -7.42
N THR A 300 -11.01 4.81 -8.32
CA THR A 300 -11.11 4.07 -9.57
C THR A 300 -11.07 2.56 -9.32
N ASP A 301 -11.76 1.80 -10.16
CA ASP A 301 -11.81 0.33 -10.13
C ASP A 301 -10.51 -0.26 -10.68
N VAL A 302 -9.43 -0.16 -9.90
CA VAL A 302 -8.11 -0.67 -10.24
C VAL A 302 -7.47 -1.40 -9.05
N GLY A 303 -6.69 -2.43 -9.31
CA GLY A 303 -6.12 -3.26 -8.25
C GLY A 303 -7.21 -3.86 -7.37
N ALA A 304 -7.05 -3.73 -6.06
CA ALA A 304 -8.03 -4.12 -5.06
C ALA A 304 -8.95 -2.98 -4.61
N ASP A 305 -8.71 -1.72 -5.01
CA ASP A 305 -9.44 -0.55 -4.49
C ASP A 305 -10.93 -0.57 -4.83
N GLY A 306 -11.29 -1.04 -6.06
CA GLY A 306 -12.68 -1.21 -6.44
C GLY A 306 -13.41 -2.27 -5.59
N GLU A 307 -12.72 -3.39 -5.27
CA GLU A 307 -13.24 -4.46 -4.41
C GLU A 307 -13.48 -3.95 -2.98
N VAL A 308 -12.53 -3.19 -2.44
CA VAL A 308 -12.63 -2.57 -1.10
C VAL A 308 -13.81 -1.63 -0.99
N LEU A 309 -14.02 -0.78 -2.00
CA LEU A 309 -15.07 0.24 -2.00
C LEU A 309 -16.45 -0.28 -2.37
N LYS A 310 -16.59 -1.46 -2.97
CA LYS A 310 -17.87 -1.98 -3.41
C LYS A 310 -18.91 -2.04 -2.27
N GLY A 311 -19.94 -1.20 -2.36
CA GLY A 311 -20.98 -1.05 -1.33
C GLY A 311 -20.60 -0.18 -0.12
N ALA A 312 -19.36 0.34 -0.06
CA ALA A 312 -18.82 1.15 1.03
C ALA A 312 -18.31 2.53 0.58
N GLY A 313 -18.38 2.83 -0.71
CA GLY A 313 -17.96 4.10 -1.30
C GLY A 313 -18.39 4.17 -2.76
N ILE A 314 -17.81 5.09 -3.53
CA ILE A 314 -18.11 5.29 -4.95
C ILE A 314 -16.96 4.73 -5.77
N VAL A 315 -17.25 3.70 -6.56
CA VAL A 315 -16.31 3.10 -7.50
C VAL A 315 -16.40 3.81 -8.84
N LEU A 316 -15.28 4.36 -9.32
CA LEU A 316 -15.18 5.13 -10.56
C LEU A 316 -14.57 4.26 -11.68
N ASP A 317 -14.99 4.47 -12.92
CA ASP A 317 -14.30 3.93 -14.07
C ASP A 317 -13.11 4.84 -14.45
N THR A 318 -11.98 4.28 -14.81
CA THR A 318 -10.84 5.03 -15.34
C THR A 318 -11.18 5.74 -16.66
N LYS A 319 -12.11 5.16 -17.46
CA LYS A 319 -12.65 5.80 -18.66
C LYS A 319 -13.73 6.82 -18.28
N GLY A 320 -13.60 8.03 -18.81
CA GLY A 320 -14.57 9.10 -18.53
C GLY A 320 -14.52 9.65 -17.10
N LEU A 321 -13.44 9.43 -16.37
CA LEU A 321 -13.25 9.85 -14.98
C LEU A 321 -13.58 11.31 -14.74
N ILE A 322 -13.14 12.22 -15.63
CA ILE A 322 -13.43 13.65 -15.53
C ILE A 322 -14.93 13.92 -15.54
N THR A 323 -15.68 13.24 -16.40
CA THR A 323 -17.14 13.40 -16.49
C THR A 323 -17.83 12.87 -15.24
N GLN A 324 -17.41 11.70 -14.74
CA GLN A 324 -17.95 11.11 -13.51
C GLN A 324 -17.72 12.06 -12.32
N LEU A 325 -16.51 12.56 -12.14
CA LEU A 325 -16.19 13.50 -11.05
C LEU A 325 -16.97 14.80 -11.18
N LYS A 326 -17.10 15.36 -12.39
CA LYS A 326 -17.94 16.57 -12.63
C LYS A 326 -19.38 16.38 -12.23
N THR A 327 -19.94 15.18 -12.36
CA THR A 327 -21.30 14.87 -11.95
C THR A 327 -21.41 14.65 -10.45
N LEU A 328 -20.46 13.93 -9.87
CA LEU A 328 -20.52 13.50 -8.46
C LEU A 328 -20.14 14.60 -7.47
N LEU A 329 -19.14 15.43 -7.77
CA LEU A 329 -18.64 16.43 -6.84
C LEU A 329 -19.70 17.44 -6.41
N PRO A 330 -20.54 18.02 -7.31
CA PRO A 330 -21.64 18.90 -6.89
C PRO A 330 -22.67 18.18 -6.01
N VAL A 331 -23.00 16.93 -6.34
CA VAL A 331 -23.94 16.13 -5.55
C VAL A 331 -23.43 15.92 -4.12
N LEU A 332 -22.16 15.56 -3.97
CA LEU A 332 -21.55 15.35 -2.65
C LEU A 332 -21.41 16.66 -1.85
N ARG A 333 -21.14 17.80 -2.53
CA ARG A 333 -21.14 19.11 -1.89
C ARG A 333 -22.52 19.50 -1.38
N ASP A 334 -23.55 19.30 -2.20
CA ASP A 334 -24.92 19.77 -1.91
C ASP A 334 -25.68 18.83 -0.97
N HIS A 335 -25.21 17.61 -0.80
CA HIS A 335 -25.81 16.54 0.01
C HIS A 335 -24.83 15.98 1.05
N PRO A 336 -24.49 16.74 2.11
CA PRO A 336 -23.55 16.28 3.15
C PRO A 336 -24.04 15.04 3.91
N GLU A 337 -25.34 14.75 3.90
CA GLU A 337 -25.90 13.50 4.42
C GLU A 337 -25.40 12.28 3.65
N LEU A 338 -25.18 12.39 2.33
CA LEU A 338 -24.61 11.30 1.53
C LEU A 338 -23.15 11.04 1.89
N THR A 339 -22.35 12.09 2.09
CA THR A 339 -20.95 11.91 2.52
C THR A 339 -20.87 11.27 3.89
N THR A 340 -21.78 11.63 4.81
CA THR A 340 -21.88 11.01 6.14
C THR A 340 -22.20 9.51 6.04
N ILE A 341 -23.22 9.14 5.26
CA ILE A 341 -23.62 7.73 5.08
C ILE A 341 -22.49 6.91 4.42
N LEU A 342 -21.86 7.45 3.37
CA LEU A 342 -20.75 6.79 2.69
C LEU A 342 -19.54 6.62 3.63
N GLY A 343 -19.22 7.63 4.43
CA GLY A 343 -18.16 7.56 5.41
C GLY A 343 -18.39 6.50 6.49
N GLN A 344 -19.63 6.39 6.99
CA GLN A 344 -20.00 5.35 7.94
C GLN A 344 -19.85 3.94 7.33
N LYS A 345 -20.31 3.73 6.10
CA LYS A 345 -20.14 2.45 5.39
C LYS A 345 -18.66 2.14 5.13
N ALA A 346 -17.86 3.15 4.77
CA ALA A 346 -16.42 3.02 4.58
C ALA A 346 -15.73 2.57 5.88
N ARG A 347 -16.02 3.24 7.00
CA ARG A 347 -15.50 2.86 8.32
C ARG A 347 -15.91 1.44 8.71
N GLN A 348 -17.19 1.09 8.55
CA GLN A 348 -17.69 -0.24 8.88
C GLN A 348 -16.95 -1.33 8.09
N ARG A 349 -16.73 -1.14 6.80
CA ARG A 349 -15.98 -2.06 5.93
C ARG A 349 -14.55 -2.28 6.43
N VAL A 350 -13.86 -1.21 6.87
CA VAL A 350 -12.50 -1.32 7.41
C VAL A 350 -12.49 -2.09 8.72
N LEU A 351 -13.42 -1.80 9.61
CA LEU A 351 -13.53 -2.54 10.90
C LEU A 351 -13.76 -4.04 10.70
N GLU A 352 -14.52 -4.41 9.67
CA GLU A 352 -14.84 -5.81 9.36
C GLU A 352 -13.66 -6.56 8.74
N SER A 353 -12.97 -5.93 7.75
CA SER A 353 -12.12 -6.68 6.81
C SER A 353 -10.70 -6.13 6.61
N TYR A 354 -10.40 -4.90 7.08
CA TYR A 354 -9.11 -4.25 6.79
C TYR A 354 -8.42 -3.70 8.04
N SER A 355 -8.77 -4.20 9.23
CA SER A 355 -8.06 -3.90 10.47
C SER A 355 -6.67 -4.53 10.47
N LEU A 356 -5.64 -3.72 10.75
CA LEU A 356 -4.25 -4.20 10.83
C LEU A 356 -4.12 -5.36 11.80
N SER A 357 -4.71 -5.26 12.99
CA SER A 357 -4.63 -6.33 14.01
C SER A 357 -5.16 -7.67 13.49
N LYS A 358 -6.34 -7.68 12.84
CA LYS A 358 -6.91 -8.90 12.25
C LYS A 358 -6.03 -9.48 11.14
N ASN A 359 -5.44 -8.62 10.32
CA ASN A 359 -4.57 -9.06 9.24
C ASN A 359 -3.27 -9.66 9.78
N ILE A 360 -2.75 -9.12 10.89
CA ILE A 360 -1.61 -9.74 11.57
C ILE A 360 -1.99 -11.09 12.21
N ASP A 361 -3.22 -11.26 12.74
CA ASP A 361 -3.69 -12.57 13.21
C ASP A 361 -3.66 -13.60 12.07
N HIS A 362 -4.12 -13.22 10.88
CA HIS A 362 -4.06 -14.10 9.69
C HIS A 362 -2.61 -14.37 9.26
N LEU A 363 -1.74 -13.37 9.32
CA LEU A 363 -0.32 -13.53 9.00
C LEU A 363 0.36 -14.53 9.95
N GLN A 364 0.04 -14.47 11.25
CA GLN A 364 0.54 -15.42 12.23
C GLN A 364 0.10 -16.86 11.93
N LEU A 365 -1.14 -17.06 11.49
CA LEU A 365 -1.63 -18.38 11.07
C LEU A 365 -0.86 -18.90 9.86
N VAL A 366 -0.57 -18.05 8.88
CA VAL A 366 0.25 -18.41 7.72
C VAL A 366 1.67 -18.83 8.15
N TYR A 367 2.29 -18.11 9.09
CA TYR A 367 3.61 -18.49 9.60
C TYR A 367 3.58 -19.84 10.30
N GLN A 368 2.57 -20.09 11.14
CA GLN A 368 2.40 -21.37 11.82
C GLN A 368 2.18 -22.53 10.83
N GLU A 369 1.37 -22.32 9.80
CA GLU A 369 1.13 -23.31 8.73
C GLU A 369 2.44 -23.69 8.02
N VAL A 370 3.21 -22.70 7.60
CA VAL A 370 4.48 -22.91 6.87
C VAL A 370 5.50 -23.63 7.74
N LEU A 371 5.63 -23.26 9.01
CA LEU A 371 6.52 -23.94 9.95
C LEU A 371 6.12 -25.40 10.21
N ALA A 372 4.81 -25.68 10.38
CA ALA A 372 4.30 -27.03 10.59
C ALA A 372 4.54 -27.93 9.37
N GLN A 373 4.33 -27.41 8.15
CA GLN A 373 4.61 -28.14 6.90
C GLN A 373 6.09 -28.51 6.79
N LYS A 374 6.99 -27.58 7.15
CA LYS A 374 8.44 -27.82 7.12
C LYS A 374 8.84 -28.91 8.11
N GLN A 375 8.33 -28.88 9.34
CA GLN A 375 8.61 -29.91 10.36
C GLN A 375 8.09 -31.29 9.95
N SER A 376 6.91 -31.35 9.33
CA SER A 376 6.32 -32.61 8.84
C SER A 376 7.17 -33.23 7.75
N SER A 377 7.71 -32.43 6.81
CA SER A 377 8.58 -32.93 5.74
C SER A 377 9.88 -33.53 6.29
N LEU A 378 10.46 -32.96 7.34
CA LEU A 378 11.66 -33.51 8.00
C LEU A 378 11.40 -34.84 8.72
N SER A 379 10.20 -35.05 9.27
CA SER A 379 9.84 -36.29 9.97
C SER A 379 9.63 -37.51 9.04
N TYR A 380 9.41 -37.31 7.74
CA TYR A 380 9.30 -38.39 6.76
C TYR A 380 10.64 -38.93 6.24
N PHE A 381 11.75 -38.22 6.54
CA PHE A 381 13.11 -38.62 6.11
C PHE A 381 13.94 -39.23 7.23
N HIS A 382 13.37 -39.38 8.42
CA HIS A 382 13.94 -40.12 9.56
C HIS A 382 13.09 -41.35 9.90
#